data_f98502c42957261b2d858a72cd5f08f9
#
_entry.id   f98502c42957261b2d858a72cd5f08f9
#
_cell.length_a   1.000
_cell.length_b   1.000
_cell.length_c   1.000
_cell.angle_alpha   90.00
_cell.angle_beta   90.00
_cell.angle_gamma   90.00
#
_symmetry.space_group_name_H-M   'P 1'
#
loop_
_entity.id
_entity.type
_entity.pdbx_description
1 polymer ?
#
loop_
_entity_poly.entity_id
_entity_poly.type
_entity_poly.pdbx_seq_one_letter_code
_entity_poly.pdbx_strand_id
1 'polypeptide(L)'
;MRAGSEQTVSEELTQRIAELTARVAELTRRLDLIEVVRGNGRTHPQPEPTLLGANDSSNPIEFLTDNGFVIVRPWERDGSPAPTDGNCRFVVSDPNGNERAVAVRISKELMTATALQTSGRIDESSEFWICCAERRLADYITEYDNFPEANEIIVNDMDREDLLLAIRWVKSG
;
A
#
# COMPACT_ATOMS: atom_id res chain seq x y z
N MET A 1 30.72 -48.57 0.54
CA MET A 1 31.33 -47.25 0.36
C MET A 1 30.22 -46.25 0.00
N ARG A 2 29.51 -45.66 1.00
CA ARG A 2 28.42 -44.69 0.79
C ARG A 2 28.28 -43.73 1.99
N ALA A 3 29.38 -43.13 2.42
CA ALA A 3 29.35 -42.20 3.57
C ALA A 3 29.84 -40.77 3.25
N GLY A 4 30.19 -40.48 1.99
CA GLY A 4 30.78 -39.19 1.62
C GLY A 4 29.79 -38.11 1.16
N SER A 5 28.57 -38.51 0.75
CA SER A 5 27.64 -37.56 0.15
C SER A 5 26.70 -36.85 1.13
N GLU A 6 26.48 -37.44 2.29
CA GLU A 6 25.59 -36.84 3.32
C GLU A 6 26.28 -35.74 4.14
N GLN A 7 27.59 -35.85 4.33
CA GLN A 7 28.37 -34.84 5.04
C GLN A 7 28.49 -33.52 4.26
N THR A 8 28.67 -33.58 2.94
CA THR A 8 28.77 -32.39 2.08
C THR A 8 27.46 -31.60 1.99
N VAL A 9 26.32 -32.28 1.96
CA VAL A 9 24.99 -31.61 1.93
C VAL A 9 24.69 -30.93 3.27
N SER A 10 25.09 -31.55 4.38
CA SER A 10 24.89 -30.94 5.72
C SER A 10 25.76 -29.71 5.92
N GLU A 11 27.00 -29.71 5.44
CA GLU A 11 27.90 -28.55 5.52
C GLU A 11 27.41 -27.41 4.65
N GLU A 12 26.93 -27.70 3.44
CA GLU A 12 26.39 -26.69 2.52
C GLU A 12 25.10 -26.02 3.07
N LEU A 13 24.22 -26.81 3.68
CA LEU A 13 23.02 -26.28 4.35
C LEU A 13 23.39 -25.42 5.56
N THR A 14 24.36 -25.83 6.35
CA THR A 14 24.83 -25.06 7.52
C THR A 14 25.41 -23.72 7.08
N GLN A 15 26.18 -23.70 6.00
CA GLN A 15 26.79 -22.50 5.44
C GLN A 15 25.72 -21.55 4.90
N ARG A 16 24.69 -22.05 4.19
CA ARG A 16 23.55 -21.26 3.72
C ARG A 16 22.73 -20.65 4.85
N ILE A 17 22.49 -21.41 5.91
CA ILE A 17 21.78 -20.91 7.10
C ILE A 17 22.58 -19.77 7.75
N ALA A 18 23.89 -19.91 7.87
CA ALA A 18 24.75 -18.87 8.43
C ALA A 18 24.73 -17.60 7.56
N GLU A 19 24.78 -17.73 6.24
CA GLU A 19 24.70 -16.60 5.31
C GLU A 19 23.35 -15.88 5.37
N LEU A 20 22.24 -16.62 5.40
CA LEU A 20 20.89 -16.04 5.54
C LEU A 20 20.72 -15.34 6.89
N THR A 21 21.25 -15.91 7.96
CA THR A 21 21.20 -15.29 9.30
C THR A 21 21.99 -13.98 9.34
N ALA A 22 23.16 -13.93 8.71
CA ALA A 22 23.96 -12.72 8.60
C ALA A 22 23.24 -11.64 7.76
N ARG A 23 22.55 -12.03 6.69
CA ARG A 23 21.77 -11.13 5.85
C ARG A 23 20.56 -10.55 6.59
N VAL A 24 19.85 -11.36 7.37
CA VAL A 24 18.76 -10.91 8.22
C VAL A 24 19.25 -9.92 9.27
N ALA A 25 20.37 -10.19 9.94
CA ALA A 25 20.95 -9.28 10.92
C ALA A 25 21.37 -7.94 10.32
N GLU A 26 21.92 -7.93 9.10
CA GLU A 26 22.27 -6.69 8.38
C GLU A 26 21.02 -5.88 7.99
N LEU A 27 19.96 -6.54 7.51
CA LEU A 27 18.70 -5.87 7.19
C LEU A 27 18.04 -5.28 8.43
N THR A 28 18.05 -5.99 9.56
CA THR A 28 17.53 -5.48 10.84
C THR A 28 18.31 -4.26 11.30
N ARG A 29 19.64 -4.27 11.21
CA ARG A 29 20.48 -3.12 11.55
C ARG A 29 20.19 -1.90 10.65
N ARG A 30 19.91 -2.11 9.35
CA ARG A 30 19.53 -1.02 8.44
C ARG A 30 18.17 -0.44 8.77
N LEU A 31 17.22 -1.26 9.19
CA LEU A 31 15.93 -0.79 9.67
C LEU A 31 16.05 0.05 10.94
N ASP A 32 16.84 -0.38 11.92
CA ASP A 32 17.10 0.38 13.15
C ASP A 32 17.77 1.73 12.87
N LEU A 33 18.67 1.80 11.89
CA LEU A 33 19.30 3.06 11.46
C LEU A 33 18.30 4.03 10.80
N ILE A 34 17.33 3.52 10.05
CA ILE A 34 16.28 4.34 9.43
C ILE A 34 15.33 4.88 10.51
N GLU A 35 15.01 4.11 11.54
CA GLU A 35 14.20 4.58 12.67
C GLU A 35 14.92 5.66 13.50
N VAL A 36 16.22 5.52 13.75
CA VAL A 36 17.04 6.52 14.46
C VAL A 36 17.13 7.82 13.67
N VAL A 37 17.26 7.77 12.34
CA VAL A 37 17.28 8.97 11.48
C VAL A 37 15.92 9.65 11.42
N ARG A 38 14.81 8.90 11.49
CA ARG A 38 13.45 9.45 11.61
C ARG A 38 13.15 10.04 12.99
N GLY A 39 13.80 9.55 14.05
CA GLY A 39 13.58 9.98 15.43
C GLY A 39 14.24 11.33 15.79
N ASN A 40 15.21 11.84 15.03
CA ASN A 40 15.99 13.03 15.36
C ASN A 40 15.66 14.29 14.53
N GLY A 41 14.54 14.30 13.82
CA GLY A 41 14.14 15.42 12.98
C GLY A 41 12.81 16.06 13.39
N ARG A 42 12.89 17.07 14.27
CA ARG A 42 11.85 18.08 14.58
C ARG A 42 10.65 17.63 15.40
N THR A 43 10.71 17.95 16.69
CA THR A 43 9.54 18.39 17.47
C THR A 43 8.89 19.59 16.78
N HIS A 44 8.02 19.35 15.81
CA HIS A 44 6.93 20.25 15.51
C HIS A 44 5.81 19.91 16.49
N PRO A 45 5.20 20.89 17.19
CA PRO A 45 4.00 20.63 17.94
C PRO A 45 2.96 20.12 16.96
N GLN A 46 2.61 18.85 17.09
CA GLN A 46 1.50 18.23 16.41
C GLN A 46 0.26 19.03 16.78
N PRO A 47 -0.47 19.66 15.86
CA PRO A 47 -1.78 20.18 16.19
C PRO A 47 -2.61 18.98 16.65
N GLU A 48 -3.12 19.05 17.89
CA GLU A 48 -4.10 18.09 18.37
C GLU A 48 -5.19 17.96 17.30
N PRO A 49 -5.67 16.74 16.98
CA PRO A 49 -6.81 16.59 16.11
C PRO A 49 -7.98 17.27 16.80
N THR A 50 -8.25 18.49 16.43
CA THR A 50 -9.47 19.18 16.79
C THR A 50 -10.58 18.36 16.16
N LEU A 51 -11.32 17.65 17.02
CA LEU A 51 -12.62 17.09 16.68
C LEU A 51 -13.54 18.29 16.35
N LEU A 52 -13.36 18.83 15.16
CA LEU A 52 -14.32 19.75 14.59
C LEU A 52 -15.50 18.94 14.10
N GLY A 53 -16.60 19.33 14.69
CA GLY A 53 -17.92 18.75 14.64
C GLY A 53 -18.40 18.40 13.25
N ALA A 54 -19.36 17.49 13.30
CA ALA A 54 -20.26 17.08 12.26
C ALA A 54 -20.67 18.20 11.30
N ASN A 55 -20.79 17.80 10.04
CA ASN A 55 -21.56 18.44 8.97
C ASN A 55 -20.91 19.62 8.23
N ASP A 56 -19.97 19.25 7.33
CA ASP A 56 -19.99 19.87 6.02
C ASP A 56 -19.67 18.82 4.95
N SER A 57 -20.72 18.20 4.45
CA SER A 57 -20.71 17.02 3.55
C SER A 57 -20.42 17.40 2.09
N SER A 58 -19.50 18.31 1.82
CA SER A 58 -19.27 18.78 0.44
C SER A 58 -17.80 18.85 0.01
N ASN A 59 -16.86 18.48 0.85
CA ASN A 59 -15.48 18.35 0.38
C ASN A 59 -15.19 16.88 0.08
N PRO A 60 -14.86 16.52 -1.17
CA PRO A 60 -14.40 15.18 -1.51
C PRO A 60 -13.14 14.87 -0.68
N ILE A 61 -12.95 13.61 -0.32
CA ILE A 61 -11.71 13.22 0.34
C ILE A 61 -10.59 13.42 -0.67
N GLU A 62 -9.72 14.39 -0.38
CA GLU A 62 -8.55 14.71 -1.18
C GLU A 62 -7.32 14.14 -0.48
N PHE A 63 -6.59 13.29 -1.18
CA PHE A 63 -5.31 12.78 -0.71
C PHE A 63 -4.19 13.61 -1.35
N LEU A 64 -3.44 14.34 -0.54
CA LEU A 64 -2.28 15.12 -0.99
C LEU A 64 -1.01 14.29 -0.82
N THR A 65 -0.28 14.07 -1.91
CA THR A 65 1.03 13.40 -1.90
C THR A 65 2.15 14.34 -1.49
N ASP A 66 3.29 13.81 -1.05
CA ASP A 66 4.45 14.61 -0.60
C ASP A 66 5.04 15.50 -1.71
N ASN A 67 4.88 15.12 -2.98
CA ASN A 67 5.31 15.88 -4.16
C ASN A 67 4.22 16.81 -4.74
N GLY A 68 3.11 17.01 -4.00
CA GLY A 68 2.10 18.02 -4.29
C GLY A 68 1.03 17.62 -5.28
N PHE A 69 0.93 16.33 -5.66
CA PHE A 69 -0.23 15.84 -6.40
C PHE A 69 -1.43 15.65 -5.48
N VAL A 70 -2.61 15.86 -6.02
CA VAL A 70 -3.89 15.67 -5.33
C VAL A 70 -4.64 14.52 -6.00
N ILE A 71 -5.03 13.53 -5.21
CA ILE A 71 -5.84 12.39 -5.66
C ILE A 71 -7.25 12.55 -5.09
N VAL A 72 -8.26 12.54 -5.95
CA VAL A 72 -9.66 12.73 -5.58
C VAL A 72 -10.47 11.50 -5.96
N ARG A 73 -11.40 11.10 -5.08
CA ARG A 73 -12.40 10.06 -5.33
C ARG A 73 -13.64 10.71 -5.95
N PRO A 74 -13.86 10.62 -7.26
CA PRO A 74 -14.95 11.35 -7.91
C PRO A 74 -16.33 10.92 -7.41
N TRP A 75 -16.54 9.66 -7.03
CA TRP A 75 -17.81 9.16 -6.51
C TRP A 75 -18.22 9.80 -5.17
N GLU A 76 -17.27 10.26 -4.38
CA GLU A 76 -17.59 11.00 -3.15
C GLU A 76 -18.02 12.44 -3.43
N ARG A 77 -17.59 13.00 -4.58
CA ARG A 77 -17.93 14.35 -5.00
C ARG A 77 -19.28 14.43 -5.68
N ASP A 78 -19.61 13.46 -6.54
CA ASP A 78 -20.83 13.45 -7.35
C ASP A 78 -21.96 12.61 -6.73
N GLY A 79 -21.70 11.95 -5.59
CA GLY A 79 -22.66 11.10 -4.89
C GLY A 79 -22.97 9.79 -5.62
N SER A 80 -22.16 9.41 -6.59
CA SER A 80 -22.28 8.11 -7.24
C SER A 80 -21.83 6.97 -6.31
N PRO A 81 -22.28 5.74 -6.53
CA PRO A 81 -21.84 4.62 -5.71
C PRO A 81 -20.34 4.36 -5.87
N ALA A 82 -19.68 4.04 -4.77
CA ALA A 82 -18.29 3.62 -4.79
C ALA A 82 -18.09 2.36 -5.67
N PRO A 83 -16.96 2.23 -6.35
CA PRO A 83 -16.68 1.05 -7.16
C PRO A 83 -16.56 -0.21 -6.28
N THR A 84 -17.18 -1.30 -6.72
CA THR A 84 -17.21 -2.59 -5.99
C THR A 84 -16.57 -3.75 -6.76
N ASP A 85 -16.04 -3.44 -7.96
CA ASP A 85 -15.50 -4.44 -8.90
C ASP A 85 -13.96 -4.42 -9.00
N GLY A 86 -13.30 -3.74 -8.06
CA GLY A 86 -11.85 -3.55 -8.06
C GLY A 86 -11.35 -2.59 -9.14
N ASN A 87 -12.24 -1.88 -9.86
CA ASN A 87 -11.88 -0.91 -10.89
C ASN A 87 -12.13 0.51 -10.39
N CYS A 88 -11.15 1.09 -9.70
CA CYS A 88 -11.23 2.42 -9.13
C CYS A 88 -10.73 3.48 -10.12
N ARG A 89 -11.52 4.54 -10.35
CA ARG A 89 -11.13 5.69 -11.15
C ARG A 89 -10.94 6.90 -10.25
N PHE A 90 -9.74 7.43 -10.24
CA PHE A 90 -9.39 8.63 -9.49
C PHE A 90 -9.22 9.81 -10.45
N VAL A 91 -9.46 11.02 -9.97
CA VAL A 91 -9.00 12.25 -10.61
C VAL A 91 -7.73 12.67 -9.91
N VAL A 92 -6.67 12.86 -10.67
CA VAL A 92 -5.36 13.25 -10.17
C VAL A 92 -4.99 14.59 -10.76
N SER A 93 -4.66 15.55 -9.89
CA SER A 93 -4.16 16.87 -10.28
C SER A 93 -2.66 16.96 -9.96
N ASP A 94 -1.84 17.41 -10.90
CA ASP A 94 -0.44 17.69 -10.65
C ASP A 94 -0.25 19.05 -9.94
N PRO A 95 0.96 19.37 -9.45
CA PRO A 95 1.25 20.68 -8.81
C PRO A 95 1.02 21.89 -9.72
N ASN A 96 0.92 21.70 -11.05
CA ASN A 96 0.65 22.75 -12.01
C ASN A 96 -0.85 22.93 -12.32
N GLY A 97 -1.70 22.09 -11.71
CA GLY A 97 -3.14 22.09 -11.91
C GLY A 97 -3.62 21.31 -13.15
N ASN A 98 -2.77 20.50 -13.78
CA ASN A 98 -3.22 19.61 -14.84
C ASN A 98 -3.93 18.40 -14.24
N GLU A 99 -5.15 18.12 -14.69
CA GLU A 99 -5.96 17.01 -14.20
C GLU A 99 -5.99 15.85 -15.19
N ARG A 100 -5.92 14.61 -14.65
CA ARG A 100 -6.12 13.38 -15.41
C ARG A 100 -6.96 12.38 -14.63
N ALA A 101 -7.82 11.66 -15.35
CA ALA A 101 -8.47 10.48 -14.81
C ALA A 101 -7.51 9.29 -14.90
N VAL A 102 -7.22 8.68 -13.75
CA VAL A 102 -6.35 7.49 -13.65
C VAL A 102 -7.17 6.32 -13.14
N ALA A 103 -7.09 5.19 -13.83
CA ALA A 103 -7.71 3.95 -13.41
C ALA A 103 -6.71 3.09 -12.62
N VAL A 104 -7.14 2.54 -11.49
CA VAL A 104 -6.42 1.48 -10.79
C VAL A 104 -7.28 0.24 -10.78
N ARG A 105 -6.79 -0.84 -11.38
CA ARG A 105 -7.49 -2.11 -11.48
C ARG A 105 -6.86 -3.16 -10.59
N ILE A 106 -7.64 -3.66 -9.66
CA ILE A 106 -7.27 -4.82 -8.84
C ILE A 106 -7.70 -6.08 -9.59
N SER A 107 -6.81 -7.05 -9.77
CA SER A 107 -7.16 -8.27 -10.48
C SER A 107 -8.19 -9.09 -9.68
N LYS A 108 -9.12 -9.71 -10.38
CA LYS A 108 -10.16 -10.52 -9.76
C LYS A 108 -9.58 -11.72 -9.03
N GLU A 109 -8.52 -12.29 -9.56
CA GLU A 109 -7.78 -13.39 -8.97
C GLU A 109 -7.23 -13.02 -7.60
N LEU A 110 -6.67 -11.80 -7.47
CA LEU A 110 -6.18 -11.28 -6.20
C LEU A 110 -7.32 -11.09 -5.20
N MET A 111 -8.42 -10.47 -5.60
CA MET A 111 -9.58 -10.25 -4.73
C MET A 111 -10.17 -11.58 -4.23
N THR A 112 -10.35 -12.54 -5.12
CA THR A 112 -10.86 -13.88 -4.77
C THR A 112 -9.90 -14.62 -3.83
N ALA A 113 -8.60 -14.61 -4.09
CA ALA A 113 -7.59 -15.23 -3.23
C ALA A 113 -7.60 -14.62 -1.82
N THR A 114 -7.70 -13.28 -1.74
CA THR A 114 -7.76 -12.56 -0.46
C THR A 114 -9.05 -12.87 0.31
N ALA A 115 -10.19 -12.94 -0.36
CA ALA A 115 -11.46 -13.33 0.26
C ALA A 115 -11.37 -14.72 0.90
N LEU A 116 -10.76 -15.68 0.20
CA LEU A 116 -10.54 -17.03 0.73
C LEU A 116 -9.60 -17.01 1.96
N GLN A 117 -8.48 -16.28 1.89
CA GLN A 117 -7.50 -16.20 2.98
C GLN A 117 -8.05 -15.50 4.23
N THR A 118 -8.95 -14.54 4.05
CA THR A 118 -9.53 -13.76 5.14
C THR A 118 -10.89 -14.32 5.61
N SER A 119 -11.29 -15.51 5.12
CA SER A 119 -12.58 -16.12 5.43
C SER A 119 -13.77 -15.19 5.12
N GLY A 120 -13.68 -14.46 4.01
CA GLY A 120 -14.71 -13.54 3.53
C GLY A 120 -14.75 -12.19 4.25
N ARG A 121 -13.83 -11.89 5.16
CA ARG A 121 -13.79 -10.56 5.84
C ARG A 121 -13.36 -9.42 4.91
N ILE A 122 -12.60 -9.73 3.88
CA ILE A 122 -12.29 -8.84 2.77
C ILE A 122 -12.84 -9.52 1.53
N ASP A 123 -14.07 -9.22 1.16
CA ASP A 123 -14.70 -9.72 -0.06
C ASP A 123 -14.42 -8.79 -1.26
N GLU A 124 -14.91 -9.17 -2.43
CA GLU A 124 -14.70 -8.42 -3.67
C GLU A 124 -15.32 -7.02 -3.65
N SER A 125 -16.35 -6.80 -2.80
CA SER A 125 -17.04 -5.51 -2.66
C SER A 125 -16.51 -4.63 -1.52
N SER A 126 -15.48 -5.09 -0.81
CA SER A 126 -14.93 -4.39 0.34
C SER A 126 -14.28 -3.06 -0.05
N GLU A 127 -14.56 -2.01 0.73
CA GLU A 127 -13.87 -0.71 0.61
C GLU A 127 -12.35 -0.81 0.82
N PHE A 128 -11.87 -1.91 1.38
CA PHE A 128 -10.46 -2.23 1.47
C PHE A 128 -9.75 -2.06 0.12
N TRP A 129 -10.39 -2.47 -0.98
CA TRP A 129 -9.80 -2.39 -2.31
C TRP A 129 -9.65 -0.96 -2.82
N ILE A 130 -10.56 -0.06 -2.42
CA ILE A 130 -10.44 1.36 -2.71
C ILE A 130 -9.21 1.94 -2.00
N CYS A 131 -9.01 1.60 -0.72
CA CYS A 131 -7.85 2.03 0.04
C CYS A 131 -6.54 1.50 -0.55
N CYS A 132 -6.50 0.23 -0.99
CA CYS A 132 -5.34 -0.34 -1.69
C CYS A 132 -5.07 0.39 -3.01
N ALA A 133 -6.11 0.61 -3.82
CA ALA A 133 -5.98 1.29 -5.11
C ALA A 133 -5.44 2.72 -4.95
N GLU A 134 -5.99 3.49 -4.01
CA GLU A 134 -5.55 4.86 -3.72
C GLU A 134 -4.10 4.89 -3.26
N ARG A 135 -3.71 4.01 -2.33
CA ARG A 135 -2.33 3.91 -1.87
C ARG A 135 -1.37 3.55 -3.00
N ARG A 136 -1.68 2.55 -3.83
CA ARG A 136 -0.85 2.16 -4.98
C ARG A 136 -0.67 3.30 -5.97
N LEU A 137 -1.71 4.09 -6.19
CA LEU A 137 -1.64 5.28 -7.02
C LEU A 137 -0.75 6.36 -6.39
N ALA A 138 -0.91 6.60 -5.10
CA ALA A 138 -0.09 7.57 -4.37
C ALA A 138 1.39 7.18 -4.35
N ASP A 139 1.69 5.90 -4.10
CA ASP A 139 3.06 5.36 -4.13
C ASP A 139 3.70 5.55 -5.51
N TYR A 140 2.96 5.20 -6.58
CA TYR A 140 3.43 5.39 -7.95
C TYR A 140 3.78 6.85 -8.25
N ILE A 141 2.85 7.77 -7.93
CA ILE A 141 3.03 9.20 -8.18
C ILE A 141 4.20 9.74 -7.36
N THR A 142 4.34 9.32 -6.12
CA THR A 142 5.45 9.76 -5.25
C THR A 142 6.81 9.27 -5.76
N GLU A 143 6.86 8.04 -6.29
CA GLU A 143 8.09 7.43 -6.80
C GLU A 143 8.53 8.02 -8.14
N TYR A 144 7.58 8.23 -9.06
CA TYR A 144 7.89 8.63 -10.45
C TYR A 144 7.70 10.13 -10.71
N ASP A 145 7.11 10.88 -9.77
CA ASP A 145 6.78 12.31 -9.90
C ASP A 145 5.99 12.63 -11.18
N ASN A 146 5.13 11.71 -11.59
CA ASN A 146 4.40 11.78 -12.86
C ASN A 146 3.13 10.90 -12.84
N PHE A 147 2.23 11.17 -13.79
CA PHE A 147 1.09 10.30 -14.05
C PHE A 147 1.53 8.94 -14.63
N PRO A 148 0.78 7.86 -14.36
CA PRO A 148 1.00 6.58 -15.04
C PRO A 148 0.91 6.72 -16.56
N GLU A 149 1.82 6.08 -17.33
CA GLU A 149 1.93 6.24 -18.78
C GLU A 149 0.62 6.00 -19.53
N ALA A 150 -0.12 4.95 -19.18
CA ALA A 150 -1.41 4.63 -19.78
C ALA A 150 -2.60 5.26 -19.03
N ASN A 151 -2.37 6.15 -18.04
CA ASN A 151 -3.35 6.56 -17.05
C ASN A 151 -4.02 5.35 -16.35
N GLU A 152 -3.27 4.27 -16.20
CA GLU A 152 -3.74 3.02 -15.62
C GLU A 152 -2.64 2.33 -14.80
N ILE A 153 -3.04 1.76 -13.67
CA ILE A 153 -2.22 0.86 -12.85
C ILE A 153 -2.98 -0.46 -12.70
N ILE A 154 -2.28 -1.58 -12.89
CA ILE A 154 -2.84 -2.91 -12.67
C ILE A 154 -2.18 -3.52 -11.43
N VAL A 155 -2.97 -3.93 -10.46
CA VAL A 155 -2.53 -4.54 -9.20
C VAL A 155 -2.88 -6.04 -9.25
N ASN A 156 -1.86 -6.87 -9.39
CA ASN A 156 -2.00 -8.33 -9.47
C ASN A 156 -1.53 -9.04 -8.20
N ASP A 157 -0.89 -8.33 -7.28
CA ASP A 157 -0.33 -8.86 -6.04
C ASP A 157 -0.45 -7.85 -4.90
N MET A 158 -0.41 -8.34 -3.67
CA MET A 158 -0.34 -7.50 -2.47
C MET A 158 1.12 -7.29 -2.09
N ASP A 159 1.51 -6.04 -1.95
CA ASP A 159 2.79 -5.71 -1.34
C ASP A 159 2.72 -5.81 0.20
N ARG A 160 3.83 -5.49 0.85
CA ARG A 160 3.94 -5.54 2.32
C ARG A 160 2.93 -4.60 3.00
N GLU A 161 2.72 -3.41 2.45
CA GLU A 161 1.85 -2.39 3.04
C GLU A 161 0.38 -2.77 2.87
N ASP A 162 0.00 -3.36 1.72
CA ASP A 162 -1.33 -3.93 1.52
C ASP A 162 -1.63 -5.05 2.52
N LEU A 163 -0.65 -5.93 2.78
CA LEU A 163 -0.80 -7.01 3.77
C LEU A 163 -0.98 -6.46 5.18
N LEU A 164 -0.23 -5.42 5.56
CA LEU A 164 -0.40 -4.76 6.86
C LEU A 164 -1.77 -4.07 6.97
N LEU A 165 -2.24 -3.46 5.90
CA LEU A 165 -3.58 -2.89 5.83
C LEU A 165 -4.65 -3.97 5.99
N ALA A 166 -4.53 -5.10 5.28
CA ALA A 166 -5.45 -6.24 5.38
C ALA A 166 -5.53 -6.79 6.81
N ILE A 167 -4.38 -6.93 7.49
CA ILE A 167 -4.34 -7.39 8.89
C ILE A 167 -5.10 -6.44 9.81
N ARG A 168 -4.94 -5.12 9.63
CA ARG A 168 -5.67 -4.11 10.41
C ARG A 168 -7.17 -4.18 10.11
N TRP A 169 -7.53 -4.26 8.83
CA TRP A 169 -8.92 -4.33 8.38
C TRP A 169 -9.68 -5.50 9.00
N VAL A 170 -9.07 -6.69 8.96
CA VAL A 170 -9.65 -7.92 9.54
C VAL A 170 -9.79 -7.84 11.07
N LYS A 171 -8.96 -7.04 11.76
CA LYS A 171 -9.03 -6.86 13.22
C LYS A 171 -10.07 -5.82 13.66
N SER A 172 -10.43 -4.89 12.78
CA SER A 172 -11.33 -3.78 13.09
C SER A 172 -12.81 -4.08 12.85
N GLY A 173 -13.13 -5.12 12.07
CA GLY A 173 -14.48 -5.64 11.83
C GLY A 173 -14.75 -6.90 12.62
#